data_71e76a0c1a635f347648260ce1d0f5d3
#
_entry.id   71e76a0c1a635f347648260ce1d0f5d3
#
_cell.length_a   1.000
_cell.length_b   1.000
_cell.length_c   1.000
_cell.angle_alpha   90.00
_cell.angle_beta   90.00
_cell.angle_gamma   90.00
#
_symmetry.space_group_name_H-M   'P 1'
#
loop_
_entity.id
_entity.type
_entity.pdbx_description
1 polymer ?
#
loop_
_entity_poly.entity_id
_entity_poly.type
_entity_poly.pdbx_seq_one_letter_code
_entity_poly.pdbx_strand_id
1 'polypeptide(L)'
;MRLGYFTMPVHPASRSPTETLREDRDTIILADQLGYYDAFVGEHLTDLVENVTSSMMFQATLIHSTKNIRLGTGTSNLAHVHPVLVACHAAMFDHLSEGRFILGVSPGALASDAEALGILSEDRNKMFAESIDVILKLWQSEPPYNIDLPDNRFKVTTQTTLDDFSHTGKMYKPYQRPRPEIVGTVVAPFSKGVIAMGEKDMHPISANFLYDQWLSSHWTNYAQGKANVGIVASRADWRVARTIMVHDDDKVARDYGKTSEQSPYRFYYRNLGYKLRKGKRDAVFTLDGQTPDSPVPLDDILDQLVIAGSVNHVVDEILKLHEKLGGFGELVYAGLDWADPALSRRSMVLMAEQVMPRVRQALGLPS
;
A
#
# COMPACT_ATOMS: atom_id res chain seq x y z
N MET A 1 -1.06 4.36 -18.20
CA MET A 1 -1.43 4.19 -16.77
C MET A 1 -1.48 2.71 -16.44
N ARG A 2 -0.81 2.27 -15.36
CA ARG A 2 -0.79 0.88 -14.90
C ARG A 2 -2.01 0.55 -14.07
N LEU A 3 -2.34 -0.73 -13.90
CA LEU A 3 -3.36 -1.23 -12.97
C LEU A 3 -2.66 -2.08 -11.90
N GLY A 4 -2.65 -1.63 -10.68
CA GLY A 4 -2.16 -2.35 -9.51
C GLY A 4 -3.30 -2.94 -8.67
N TYR A 5 -2.94 -3.73 -7.68
CA TYR A 5 -3.84 -4.32 -6.70
C TYR A 5 -3.36 -3.99 -5.27
N PHE A 6 -4.28 -3.69 -4.39
CA PHE A 6 -4.01 -3.53 -2.95
C PHE A 6 -5.08 -4.22 -2.14
N THR A 7 -4.71 -4.88 -1.07
CA THR A 7 -5.65 -5.33 -0.05
C THR A 7 -5.11 -5.06 1.36
N MET A 8 -5.94 -4.44 2.19
CA MET A 8 -5.95 -4.73 3.61
C MET A 8 -6.88 -5.92 3.74
N PRO A 9 -6.40 -7.16 3.95
CA PRO A 9 -7.25 -8.34 3.87
C PRO A 9 -8.35 -8.29 4.94
N VAL A 10 -9.44 -7.61 4.62
CA VAL A 10 -10.53 -7.28 5.56
C VAL A 10 -11.60 -8.33 5.48
N HIS A 11 -11.70 -9.12 6.54
CA HIS A 11 -12.68 -10.19 6.68
C HIS A 11 -13.43 -10.10 8.00
N PRO A 12 -14.73 -10.46 8.06
CA PRO A 12 -15.40 -10.61 9.35
C PRO A 12 -14.64 -11.56 10.28
N ALA A 13 -14.45 -11.17 11.54
CA ALA A 13 -13.69 -11.95 12.53
C ALA A 13 -14.27 -13.36 12.79
N SER A 14 -15.49 -13.64 12.33
CA SER A 14 -16.12 -14.97 12.38
C SER A 14 -15.65 -15.93 11.29
N ARG A 15 -14.97 -15.43 10.25
CA ARG A 15 -14.42 -16.28 9.17
C ARG A 15 -13.14 -17.00 9.64
N SER A 16 -12.90 -18.17 9.09
CA SER A 16 -11.68 -18.94 9.36
C SER A 16 -10.46 -18.23 8.78
N PRO A 17 -9.41 -17.89 9.58
CA PRO A 17 -8.19 -17.31 9.05
C PRO A 17 -7.50 -18.16 7.97
N THR A 18 -7.59 -19.50 8.10
CA THR A 18 -7.04 -20.41 7.08
C THR A 18 -7.72 -20.27 5.73
N GLU A 19 -9.05 -20.06 5.74
CA GLU A 19 -9.83 -19.89 4.51
C GLU A 19 -9.59 -18.52 3.89
N THR A 20 -9.62 -17.46 4.70
CA THR A 20 -9.42 -16.09 4.21
C THR A 20 -8.01 -15.87 3.67
N LEU A 21 -6.98 -16.38 4.34
CA LEU A 21 -5.60 -16.32 3.82
C LEU A 21 -5.43 -17.07 2.49
N ARG A 22 -6.18 -18.16 2.27
CA ARG A 22 -6.20 -18.87 0.97
C ARG A 22 -6.89 -18.03 -0.10
N GLU A 23 -8.04 -17.45 0.23
CA GLU A 23 -8.81 -16.57 -0.65
C GLU A 23 -7.98 -15.34 -1.09
N ASP A 24 -7.28 -14.70 -0.15
CA ASP A 24 -6.40 -13.57 -0.45
C ASP A 24 -5.24 -13.95 -1.39
N ARG A 25 -4.67 -15.15 -1.20
CA ARG A 25 -3.66 -15.68 -2.14
C ARG A 25 -4.25 -15.91 -3.54
N ASP A 26 -5.43 -16.54 -3.61
CA ASP A 26 -6.10 -16.84 -4.89
C ASP A 26 -6.46 -15.55 -5.64
N THR A 27 -6.79 -14.50 -4.91
CA THR A 27 -7.06 -13.17 -5.47
C THR A 27 -5.81 -12.57 -6.14
N ILE A 28 -4.64 -12.66 -5.51
CA ILE A 28 -3.40 -12.14 -6.10
C ILE A 28 -2.92 -13.01 -7.27
N ILE A 29 -3.12 -14.32 -7.21
CA ILE A 29 -2.85 -15.22 -8.35
C ILE A 29 -3.74 -14.85 -9.54
N LEU A 30 -5.02 -14.54 -9.29
CA LEU A 30 -5.91 -14.03 -10.33
C LEU A 30 -5.43 -12.68 -10.89
N ALA A 31 -4.97 -11.76 -10.03
CA ALA A 31 -4.43 -10.48 -10.48
C ALA A 31 -3.22 -10.66 -11.42
N ASP A 32 -2.30 -11.59 -11.12
CA ASP A 32 -1.19 -11.95 -12.01
C ASP A 32 -1.68 -12.48 -13.36
N GLN A 33 -2.67 -13.39 -13.35
CA GLN A 33 -3.27 -13.95 -14.57
C GLN A 33 -3.94 -12.90 -15.45
N LEU A 34 -4.52 -11.87 -14.84
CA LEU A 34 -5.19 -10.76 -15.49
C LEU A 34 -4.25 -9.63 -15.91
N GLY A 35 -2.95 -9.73 -15.62
CA GLY A 35 -1.95 -8.74 -16.01
C GLY A 35 -1.94 -7.47 -15.15
N TYR A 36 -2.37 -7.55 -13.90
CA TYR A 36 -2.12 -6.48 -12.94
C TYR A 36 -0.61 -6.28 -12.75
N TYR A 37 -0.18 -5.03 -12.59
CA TYR A 37 1.24 -4.69 -12.57
C TYR A 37 1.92 -5.05 -11.26
N ASP A 38 1.29 -4.75 -10.13
CA ASP A 38 1.77 -5.07 -8.79
C ASP A 38 0.61 -5.40 -7.84
N ALA A 39 0.96 -5.99 -6.69
CA ALA A 39 0.02 -6.29 -5.62
C ALA A 39 0.64 -5.95 -4.27
N PHE A 40 -0.05 -5.11 -3.50
CA PHE A 40 0.33 -4.73 -2.15
C PHE A 40 -0.61 -5.37 -1.12
N VAL A 41 -0.04 -5.89 -0.04
CA VAL A 41 -0.81 -6.49 1.07
C VAL A 41 -0.46 -5.78 2.37
N GLY A 42 -1.49 -5.36 3.12
CA GLY A 42 -1.34 -4.76 4.44
C GLY A 42 -0.96 -5.76 5.53
N GLU A 43 -0.56 -5.23 6.70
CA GLU A 43 -0.28 -6.08 7.87
C GLU A 43 -0.72 -5.40 9.17
N HIS A 44 -1.30 -6.21 10.08
CA HIS A 44 -1.57 -5.85 11.47
C HIS A 44 -1.35 -7.04 12.39
N LEU A 45 -0.76 -6.79 13.56
CA LEU A 45 -0.46 -7.86 14.53
C LEU A 45 -1.67 -8.22 15.40
N THR A 46 -2.51 -7.24 15.70
CA THR A 46 -3.55 -7.35 16.72
C THR A 46 -4.95 -7.09 16.17
N ASP A 47 -5.15 -7.24 14.87
CA ASP A 47 -6.44 -7.04 14.21
C ASP A 47 -6.95 -8.34 13.58
N LEU A 48 -8.01 -8.92 14.16
CA LEU A 48 -8.60 -10.15 13.63
C LEU A 48 -9.39 -9.94 12.34
N VAL A 49 -9.73 -8.70 12.02
CA VAL A 49 -10.44 -8.33 10.79
C VAL A 49 -9.44 -8.16 9.63
N GLU A 50 -8.27 -7.60 9.93
CA GLU A 50 -7.16 -7.41 8.99
C GLU A 50 -6.03 -8.39 9.37
N ASN A 51 -6.23 -9.66 9.07
CA ASN A 51 -5.59 -10.81 9.73
C ASN A 51 -4.23 -11.24 9.16
N VAL A 52 -3.63 -10.50 8.24
CA VAL A 52 -2.25 -10.74 7.80
C VAL A 52 -1.28 -10.08 8.77
N THR A 53 -0.55 -10.87 9.53
CA THR A 53 0.39 -10.39 10.55
C THR A 53 1.79 -10.08 10.01
N SER A 54 2.12 -10.56 8.81
CA SER A 54 3.36 -10.24 8.10
C SER A 54 3.11 -10.24 6.60
N SER A 55 3.08 -9.06 6.02
CA SER A 55 2.91 -8.87 4.59
C SER A 55 4.00 -9.58 3.78
N MET A 56 5.26 -9.47 4.22
CA MET A 56 6.39 -10.09 3.53
C MET A 56 6.32 -11.62 3.56
N MET A 57 5.96 -12.22 4.70
CA MET A 57 5.78 -13.67 4.82
C MET A 57 4.62 -14.16 3.94
N PHE A 58 3.50 -13.43 3.95
CA PHE A 58 2.34 -13.76 3.12
C PHE A 58 2.71 -13.69 1.63
N GLN A 59 3.32 -12.60 1.18
CA GLN A 59 3.75 -12.40 -0.20
C GLN A 59 4.77 -13.45 -0.65
N ALA A 60 5.64 -13.95 0.24
CA ALA A 60 6.60 -15.01 -0.10
C ALA A 60 5.91 -16.31 -0.55
N THR A 61 4.70 -16.58 -0.06
CA THR A 61 3.91 -17.76 -0.49
C THR A 61 3.43 -17.66 -1.95
N LEU A 62 3.50 -16.49 -2.55
CA LEU A 62 3.02 -16.20 -3.90
C LEU A 62 4.13 -16.25 -4.96
N ILE A 63 5.40 -16.23 -4.57
CA ILE A 63 6.55 -16.14 -5.49
C ILE A 63 6.49 -17.20 -6.59
N HIS A 64 6.19 -18.46 -6.23
CA HIS A 64 6.11 -19.59 -7.16
C HIS A 64 4.73 -19.79 -7.80
N SER A 65 3.70 -19.11 -7.28
CA SER A 65 2.32 -19.20 -7.80
C SER A 65 1.99 -18.07 -8.78
N THR A 66 2.87 -17.08 -8.92
CA THR A 66 2.75 -15.93 -9.81
C THR A 66 3.97 -15.81 -10.72
N LYS A 67 3.83 -15.12 -11.86
CA LYS A 67 4.91 -15.02 -12.86
C LYS A 67 5.39 -13.60 -13.12
N ASN A 68 4.47 -12.66 -13.25
CA ASN A 68 4.75 -11.31 -13.75
C ASN A 68 4.49 -10.23 -12.72
N ILE A 69 3.45 -10.39 -11.90
CA ILE A 69 3.04 -9.39 -10.92
C ILE A 69 4.17 -9.12 -9.93
N ARG A 70 4.41 -7.85 -9.66
CA ARG A 70 5.35 -7.43 -8.62
C ARG A 70 4.68 -7.57 -7.25
N LEU A 71 5.42 -8.06 -6.28
CA LEU A 71 4.92 -8.39 -4.94
C LEU A 71 5.41 -7.35 -3.94
N GLY A 72 4.48 -6.56 -3.43
CA GLY A 72 4.75 -5.42 -2.56
C GLY A 72 4.21 -5.59 -1.14
N THR A 73 4.97 -5.20 -0.14
CA THR A 73 4.40 -5.01 1.19
C THR A 73 3.53 -3.73 1.21
N GLY A 74 2.38 -3.78 1.83
CA GLY A 74 1.46 -2.65 1.81
C GLY A 74 0.86 -2.28 3.17
N THR A 75 1.72 -2.18 4.22
CA THR A 75 3.17 -1.94 4.27
C THR A 75 3.88 -2.84 5.27
N SER A 76 5.23 -2.92 5.20
CA SER A 76 6.05 -3.33 6.34
C SER A 76 6.16 -2.16 7.32
N ASN A 77 5.76 -2.40 8.58
CA ASN A 77 5.73 -1.36 9.61
C ASN A 77 7.12 -1.24 10.29
N LEU A 78 7.94 -0.29 9.85
CA LEU A 78 9.35 -0.22 10.21
C LEU A 78 9.62 0.12 11.69
N ALA A 79 8.65 0.69 12.41
CA ALA A 79 8.77 0.88 13.86
C ALA A 79 8.64 -0.44 14.65
N HIS A 80 8.15 -1.51 14.01
CA HIS A 80 7.90 -2.80 14.67
C HIS A 80 9.09 -3.76 14.61
N VAL A 81 10.08 -3.51 13.74
CA VAL A 81 11.16 -4.46 13.43
C VAL A 81 12.50 -3.74 13.31
N HIS A 82 13.57 -4.37 13.79
CA HIS A 82 14.92 -3.82 13.63
C HIS A 82 15.30 -3.68 12.14
N PRO A 83 15.83 -2.53 11.68
CA PRO A 83 16.08 -2.25 10.25
C PRO A 83 17.03 -3.24 9.56
N VAL A 84 17.96 -3.84 10.28
CA VAL A 84 18.83 -4.91 9.74
C VAL A 84 18.01 -6.12 9.29
N LEU A 85 17.01 -6.53 10.08
CA LEU A 85 16.14 -7.64 9.71
C LEU A 85 15.33 -7.32 8.46
N VAL A 86 14.76 -6.11 8.39
CA VAL A 86 14.03 -5.67 7.19
C VAL A 86 14.94 -5.66 5.97
N ALA A 87 16.14 -5.08 6.06
CA ALA A 87 17.09 -5.01 4.96
C ALA A 87 17.50 -6.40 4.45
N CYS A 88 17.76 -7.35 5.36
CA CYS A 88 18.13 -8.73 5.01
C CYS A 88 16.96 -9.51 4.42
N HIS A 89 15.76 -9.42 5.03
CA HIS A 89 14.58 -10.13 4.54
C HIS A 89 14.13 -9.60 3.19
N ALA A 90 14.15 -8.27 2.99
CA ALA A 90 13.84 -7.65 1.70
C ALA A 90 14.83 -8.09 0.61
N ALA A 91 16.14 -8.12 0.92
CA ALA A 91 17.13 -8.60 -0.03
C ALA A 91 16.93 -10.09 -0.38
N MET A 92 16.62 -10.94 0.61
CA MET A 92 16.31 -12.35 0.38
C MET A 92 15.06 -12.52 -0.48
N PHE A 93 13.99 -11.80 -0.17
CA PHE A 93 12.77 -11.83 -0.97
C PHE A 93 13.02 -11.40 -2.41
N ASP A 94 13.81 -10.34 -2.60
CA ASP A 94 14.13 -9.80 -3.92
C ASP A 94 14.89 -10.82 -4.78
N HIS A 95 15.82 -11.58 -4.19
CA HIS A 95 16.47 -12.71 -4.86
C HIS A 95 15.51 -13.85 -5.18
N LEU A 96 14.67 -14.26 -4.21
CA LEU A 96 13.70 -15.34 -4.40
C LEU A 96 12.68 -15.04 -5.49
N SER A 97 12.28 -13.76 -5.62
CA SER A 97 11.33 -13.28 -6.62
C SER A 97 11.97 -12.80 -7.92
N GLU A 98 13.31 -12.90 -8.02
CA GLU A 98 14.08 -12.46 -9.19
C GLU A 98 13.78 -11.01 -9.62
N GLY A 99 13.72 -10.11 -8.62
CA GLY A 99 13.52 -8.67 -8.84
C GLY A 99 12.05 -8.22 -8.94
N ARG A 100 11.08 -9.06 -8.59
CA ARG A 100 9.66 -8.67 -8.54
C ARG A 100 9.25 -8.05 -7.20
N PHE A 101 10.16 -7.88 -6.26
CA PHE A 101 9.86 -7.32 -4.95
C PHE A 101 9.73 -5.80 -4.97
N ILE A 102 8.76 -5.28 -4.19
CA ILE A 102 8.61 -3.85 -3.85
C ILE A 102 8.55 -3.74 -2.32
N LEU A 103 9.41 -2.91 -1.74
CA LEU A 103 9.38 -2.66 -0.30
C LEU A 103 8.43 -1.49 0.00
N GLY A 104 7.19 -1.81 0.32
CA GLY A 104 6.25 -0.82 0.82
C GLY A 104 6.40 -0.63 2.34
N VAL A 105 6.48 0.61 2.80
CA VAL A 105 6.85 0.95 4.17
C VAL A 105 5.95 1.99 4.81
N SER A 106 5.78 1.87 6.14
CA SER A 106 5.11 2.87 6.96
C SER A 106 5.61 2.86 8.42
N PRO A 107 5.26 3.87 9.21
CA PRO A 107 5.58 3.87 10.65
C PRO A 107 4.72 2.92 11.49
N GLY A 108 3.65 2.35 10.94
CA GLY A 108 2.64 1.61 11.69
C GLY A 108 1.58 2.52 12.33
N ALA A 109 0.32 2.34 11.92
CA ALA A 109 -0.77 3.23 12.31
C ALA A 109 -1.59 2.73 13.50
N LEU A 110 -1.68 1.39 13.71
CA LEU A 110 -2.56 0.79 14.71
C LEU A 110 -1.95 0.90 16.11
N ALA A 111 -2.71 1.48 17.04
CA ALA A 111 -2.25 1.71 18.40
C ALA A 111 -2.08 0.41 19.20
N SER A 112 -2.96 -0.58 18.97
CA SER A 112 -2.87 -1.87 19.65
C SER A 112 -1.64 -2.69 19.23
N ASP A 113 -1.17 -2.57 18.00
CA ASP A 113 0.11 -3.16 17.56
C ASP A 113 1.28 -2.52 18.32
N ALA A 114 1.27 -1.18 18.41
CA ALA A 114 2.29 -0.44 19.14
C ALA A 114 2.29 -0.75 20.64
N GLU A 115 1.11 -0.92 21.25
CA GLU A 115 0.96 -1.32 22.64
C GLU A 115 1.51 -2.74 22.90
N ALA A 116 1.13 -3.69 22.04
CA ALA A 116 1.61 -5.08 22.14
C ALA A 116 3.15 -5.18 22.00
N LEU A 117 3.76 -4.27 21.27
CA LEU A 117 5.22 -4.19 21.09
C LEU A 117 5.93 -3.31 22.13
N GLY A 118 5.18 -2.70 23.06
CA GLY A 118 5.75 -1.82 24.09
C GLY A 118 6.25 -0.47 23.58
N ILE A 119 5.81 -0.03 22.39
CA ILE A 119 6.24 1.23 21.75
C ILE A 119 5.10 2.25 21.60
N LEU A 120 4.01 2.10 22.36
CA LEU A 120 2.85 2.99 22.24
C LEU A 120 3.19 4.46 22.52
N SER A 121 4.11 4.72 23.44
CA SER A 121 4.59 6.07 23.82
C SER A 121 5.72 6.60 22.94
N GLU A 122 6.26 5.78 22.03
CA GLU A 122 7.36 6.17 21.16
C GLU A 122 6.88 7.02 19.97
N ASP A 123 7.75 7.89 19.48
CA ASP A 123 7.54 8.57 18.18
C ASP A 123 7.84 7.60 17.03
N ARG A 124 6.79 6.91 16.57
CA ARG A 124 6.90 5.93 15.48
C ARG A 124 7.27 6.56 14.13
N ASN A 125 6.98 7.84 13.92
CA ASN A 125 7.42 8.53 12.70
C ASN A 125 8.95 8.75 12.73
N LYS A 126 9.50 9.10 13.90
CA LYS A 126 10.95 9.18 14.08
C LYS A 126 11.60 7.81 13.92
N MET A 127 11.04 6.75 14.55
CA MET A 127 11.52 5.37 14.39
C MET A 127 11.55 4.93 12.92
N PHE A 128 10.51 5.26 12.18
CA PHE A 128 10.40 4.98 10.75
C PHE A 128 11.50 5.67 9.94
N ALA A 129 11.71 6.98 10.17
CA ALA A 129 12.76 7.73 9.47
C ALA A 129 14.16 7.18 9.75
N GLU A 130 14.45 6.90 11.03
CA GLU A 130 15.69 6.27 11.48
C GLU A 130 15.92 4.88 10.82
N SER A 131 14.87 4.07 10.74
CA SER A 131 14.95 2.74 10.11
C SER A 131 15.23 2.82 8.61
N ILE A 132 14.56 3.71 7.88
CA ILE A 132 14.80 3.91 6.45
C ILE A 132 16.25 4.32 6.19
N ASP A 133 16.79 5.24 6.97
CA ASP A 133 18.17 5.70 6.79
C ASP A 133 19.18 4.56 6.98
N VAL A 134 18.95 3.70 7.98
CA VAL A 134 19.80 2.52 8.21
C VAL A 134 19.66 1.50 7.09
N ILE A 135 18.44 1.21 6.62
CA ILE A 135 18.20 0.26 5.52
C ILE A 135 18.92 0.73 4.24
N LEU A 136 18.74 1.99 3.86
CA LEU A 136 19.39 2.56 2.68
C LEU A 136 20.91 2.52 2.79
N LYS A 137 21.43 2.86 3.98
CA LYS A 137 22.87 2.83 4.22
C LYS A 137 23.46 1.42 4.18
N LEU A 138 22.75 0.42 4.73
CA LEU A 138 23.16 -0.99 4.65
C LEU A 138 23.28 -1.48 3.21
N TRP A 139 22.31 -1.15 2.37
CA TRP A 139 22.34 -1.57 0.97
C TRP A 139 23.45 -0.88 0.14
N GLN A 140 23.89 0.32 0.59
CA GLN A 140 24.97 1.08 -0.06
C GLN A 140 26.35 0.75 0.47
N SER A 141 26.47 0.24 1.71
CA SER A 141 27.75 0.00 2.40
C SER A 141 28.31 -1.38 2.11
N GLU A 142 29.64 -1.52 2.17
CA GLU A 142 30.32 -2.82 2.15
C GLU A 142 30.79 -3.20 3.57
N PRO A 143 30.96 -4.50 3.88
CA PRO A 143 31.48 -4.95 5.17
C PRO A 143 32.99 -4.60 5.32
N PRO A 144 33.49 -4.40 6.56
CA PRO A 144 32.74 -4.43 7.80
C PRO A 144 31.80 -3.23 7.94
N TYR A 145 30.55 -3.51 8.31
CA TYR A 145 29.60 -2.42 8.55
C TYR A 145 29.97 -1.63 9.78
N ASN A 146 29.79 -0.31 9.71
CA ASN A 146 29.88 0.62 10.84
C ASN A 146 28.93 1.79 10.58
N ILE A 147 27.66 1.59 10.89
CA ILE A 147 26.61 2.57 10.68
C ILE A 147 26.20 3.13 12.04
N ASP A 148 26.63 4.35 12.31
CA ASP A 148 26.29 5.14 13.50
C ASP A 148 25.88 6.52 12.98
N LEU A 149 24.58 6.66 12.67
CA LEU A 149 24.05 7.91 12.12
C LEU A 149 23.71 8.88 13.27
N PRO A 150 23.91 10.20 13.09
CA PRO A 150 23.56 11.20 14.09
C PRO A 150 22.08 11.08 14.49
N ASP A 151 21.84 11.16 15.80
CA ASP A 151 20.50 11.11 16.41
C ASP A 151 19.64 9.87 16.06
N ASN A 152 20.26 8.80 15.55
CA ASN A 152 19.62 7.55 15.21
C ASN A 152 19.78 6.53 16.36
N ARG A 153 18.67 5.87 16.73
CA ARG A 153 18.66 4.83 17.79
C ARG A 153 19.37 3.55 17.40
N PHE A 154 19.50 3.27 16.09
CA PHE A 154 20.07 2.03 15.57
C PHE A 154 21.54 2.21 15.25
N LYS A 155 22.37 1.39 15.89
CA LYS A 155 23.79 1.27 15.56
C LYS A 155 24.04 -0.11 14.99
N VAL A 156 24.68 -0.19 13.83
CA VAL A 156 24.96 -1.45 13.13
C VAL A 156 26.45 -1.56 12.90
N THR A 157 27.07 -2.58 13.48
CA THR A 157 28.47 -2.88 13.26
C THR A 157 28.74 -4.37 13.13
N THR A 158 29.68 -4.72 12.26
CA THR A 158 30.25 -6.07 12.18
C THR A 158 31.78 -6.05 12.26
N GLN A 159 32.37 -4.94 12.72
CA GLN A 159 33.81 -4.74 12.76
C GLN A 159 34.54 -5.77 13.62
N THR A 160 33.91 -6.24 14.71
CA THR A 160 34.49 -7.23 15.62
C THR A 160 34.33 -8.67 15.15
N THR A 161 33.30 -8.93 14.36
CA THR A 161 32.87 -10.30 14.01
C THR A 161 33.03 -10.64 12.52
N LEU A 162 33.57 -9.69 11.74
CA LEU A 162 33.89 -9.96 10.33
C LEU A 162 34.97 -11.02 10.23
N ASP A 163 34.70 -12.05 9.44
CA ASP A 163 35.67 -13.08 9.12
C ASP A 163 35.56 -13.40 7.63
N ASP A 164 36.68 -13.23 6.90
CA ASP A 164 36.72 -13.42 5.46
C ASP A 164 36.75 -14.90 5.05
N PHE A 165 37.25 -15.78 5.91
CA PHE A 165 37.34 -17.21 5.62
C PHE A 165 35.96 -17.88 5.77
N SER A 166 35.25 -17.59 6.84
CA SER A 166 33.88 -18.11 7.08
C SER A 166 32.79 -17.29 6.39
N HIS A 167 33.15 -16.14 5.80
CA HIS A 167 32.21 -15.17 5.20
C HIS A 167 31.16 -14.63 6.17
N THR A 168 31.40 -14.67 7.49
CA THR A 168 30.52 -14.09 8.50
C THR A 168 30.68 -12.58 8.66
N GLY A 169 29.69 -11.90 9.22
CA GLY A 169 29.68 -10.44 9.34
C GLY A 169 29.35 -9.70 8.02
N LYS A 170 28.91 -10.43 6.99
CA LYS A 170 28.54 -9.92 5.68
C LYS A 170 27.05 -10.12 5.41
N MET A 171 26.42 -9.15 4.73
CA MET A 171 25.04 -9.25 4.26
C MET A 171 25.04 -9.13 2.73
N TYR A 172 24.28 -9.97 2.03
CA TYR A 172 24.14 -9.83 0.60
C TYR A 172 23.22 -8.68 0.21
N LYS A 173 23.48 -8.06 -0.93
CA LYS A 173 22.68 -6.95 -1.44
C LYS A 173 21.41 -7.47 -2.10
N PRO A 174 20.37 -6.64 -2.25
CA PRO A 174 19.21 -7.00 -3.06
C PRO A 174 19.58 -7.41 -4.48
N TYR A 175 18.69 -8.16 -5.13
CA TYR A 175 18.82 -8.56 -6.55
C TYR A 175 18.73 -7.34 -7.47
N GLN A 176 17.75 -6.46 -7.25
CA GLN A 176 17.58 -5.21 -7.98
C GLN A 176 18.69 -4.21 -7.65
N ARG A 177 19.15 -3.45 -8.63
CA ARG A 177 20.20 -2.42 -8.46
C ARG A 177 19.65 -1.03 -8.77
N PRO A 178 19.95 -0.02 -7.98
CA PRO A 178 20.75 -0.04 -6.73
C PRO A 178 20.03 -0.71 -5.55
N ARG A 179 18.72 -0.89 -5.62
CA ARG A 179 17.84 -1.47 -4.58
C ARG A 179 16.45 -1.77 -5.16
N PRO A 180 15.60 -2.54 -4.47
CA PRO A 180 14.17 -2.63 -4.79
C PRO A 180 13.50 -1.26 -4.75
N GLU A 181 12.45 -1.09 -5.55
CA GLU A 181 11.58 0.06 -5.40
C GLU A 181 11.05 0.14 -3.97
N ILE A 182 11.06 1.35 -3.39
CA ILE A 182 10.46 1.61 -2.08
C ILE A 182 9.20 2.44 -2.30
N VAL A 183 8.10 2.02 -1.68
CA VAL A 183 6.81 2.72 -1.74
C VAL A 183 6.41 3.15 -0.33
N GLY A 184 5.97 4.38 -0.19
CA GLY A 184 5.42 4.90 1.07
C GLY A 184 3.91 5.13 0.97
N THR A 185 3.15 4.60 1.93
CA THR A 185 1.69 4.83 1.97
C THR A 185 1.38 6.20 2.57
N VAL A 186 0.53 6.96 1.89
CA VAL A 186 0.10 8.30 2.33
C VAL A 186 -1.37 8.23 2.75
N VAL A 187 -1.62 8.41 4.05
CA VAL A 187 -2.91 8.20 4.71
C VAL A 187 -3.50 9.48 5.33
N ALA A 188 -2.92 10.63 5.06
CA ALA A 188 -3.38 11.90 5.59
C ALA A 188 -3.23 13.03 4.57
N PRO A 189 -4.17 13.97 4.52
CA PRO A 189 -4.02 15.21 3.75
C PRO A 189 -2.76 15.98 4.16
N PHE A 190 -2.14 16.68 3.23
CA PHE A 190 -1.01 17.58 3.44
C PHE A 190 0.20 16.96 4.16
N SER A 191 0.36 15.64 4.09
CA SER A 191 1.44 14.91 4.77
C SER A 191 2.82 15.42 4.34
N LYS A 192 3.54 16.05 5.26
CA LYS A 192 4.92 16.53 5.03
C LYS A 192 5.93 15.39 4.89
N GLY A 193 5.61 14.19 5.39
CA GLY A 193 6.45 13.00 5.20
C GLY A 193 6.64 12.65 3.72
N VAL A 194 5.73 13.08 2.85
CA VAL A 194 5.83 12.86 1.40
C VAL A 194 6.98 13.65 0.76
N ILE A 195 7.39 14.79 1.37
CA ILE A 195 8.59 15.53 0.94
C ILE A 195 9.82 14.65 1.14
N ALA A 196 9.98 14.05 2.32
CA ALA A 196 11.08 13.13 2.59
C ALA A 196 11.05 11.88 1.69
N MET A 197 9.85 11.40 1.31
CA MET A 197 9.74 10.34 0.29
C MET A 197 10.36 10.78 -1.04
N GLY A 198 10.03 11.98 -1.53
CA GLY A 198 10.62 12.53 -2.75
C GLY A 198 12.13 12.67 -2.68
N GLU A 199 12.67 13.16 -1.55
CA GLU A 199 14.10 13.31 -1.32
C GLU A 199 14.86 11.98 -1.30
N LYS A 200 14.23 10.90 -0.81
CA LYS A 200 14.83 9.56 -0.70
C LYS A 200 14.48 8.63 -1.85
N ASP A 201 13.85 9.15 -2.89
CA ASP A 201 13.38 8.37 -4.05
C ASP A 201 12.47 7.20 -3.64
N MET A 202 11.49 7.49 -2.78
CA MET A 202 10.43 6.57 -2.37
C MET A 202 9.11 7.02 -3.02
N HIS A 203 8.45 6.13 -3.73
CA HIS A 203 7.26 6.48 -4.50
C HIS A 203 6.00 6.50 -3.63
N PRO A 204 5.14 7.53 -3.73
CA PRO A 204 3.94 7.61 -2.91
C PRO A 204 2.81 6.74 -3.44
N ILE A 205 2.09 6.09 -2.53
CA ILE A 205 0.79 5.48 -2.78
C ILE A 205 -0.26 6.19 -1.93
N SER A 206 -1.19 6.90 -2.58
CA SER A 206 -2.29 7.58 -1.91
C SER A 206 -3.37 6.58 -1.56
N ALA A 207 -3.74 6.51 -0.27
CA ALA A 207 -4.69 5.53 0.25
C ALA A 207 -6.10 5.68 -0.36
N ASN A 208 -6.79 4.55 -0.48
CA ASN A 208 -8.12 4.45 -1.08
C ASN A 208 -9.25 5.13 -0.28
N PHE A 209 -8.98 5.50 0.98
CA PHE A 209 -9.96 6.11 1.87
C PHE A 209 -9.83 7.63 2.02
N LEU A 210 -9.05 8.28 1.15
CA LEU A 210 -8.94 9.75 1.13
C LEU A 210 -9.80 10.33 0.01
N TYR A 211 -10.56 11.38 0.33
CA TYR A 211 -11.32 12.12 -0.67
C TYR A 211 -10.40 12.72 -1.73
N ASP A 212 -10.86 12.78 -2.95
CA ASP A 212 -10.06 13.21 -4.11
C ASP A 212 -9.39 14.57 -3.93
N GLN A 213 -10.08 15.50 -3.25
CA GLN A 213 -9.57 16.85 -3.01
C GLN A 213 -8.27 16.89 -2.20
N TRP A 214 -8.01 15.85 -1.38
CA TRP A 214 -6.81 15.77 -0.56
C TRP A 214 -5.59 15.25 -1.32
N LEU A 215 -5.81 14.51 -2.40
CA LEU A 215 -4.74 13.76 -3.08
C LEU A 215 -3.74 14.68 -3.78
N SER A 216 -4.18 15.82 -4.34
CA SER A 216 -3.28 16.77 -4.99
C SER A 216 -2.15 17.26 -4.07
N SER A 217 -2.41 17.32 -2.75
CA SER A 217 -1.39 17.67 -1.75
C SER A 217 -0.23 16.68 -1.69
N HIS A 218 -0.50 15.40 -1.95
CA HIS A 218 0.53 14.35 -1.96
C HIS A 218 1.49 14.55 -3.14
N TRP A 219 0.94 14.83 -4.32
CA TRP A 219 1.77 15.12 -5.49
C TRP A 219 2.62 16.38 -5.28
N THR A 220 2.01 17.46 -4.77
CA THR A 220 2.73 18.72 -4.51
C THR A 220 3.92 18.48 -3.57
N ASN A 221 3.71 17.76 -2.48
CA ASN A 221 4.77 17.46 -1.52
C ASN A 221 5.83 16.51 -2.10
N TYR A 222 5.43 15.51 -2.89
CA TYR A 222 6.37 14.62 -3.57
C TYR A 222 7.27 15.38 -4.56
N ALA A 223 6.66 16.21 -5.40
CA ALA A 223 7.38 17.02 -6.37
C ALA A 223 8.34 18.02 -5.68
N GLN A 224 7.93 18.60 -4.55
CA GLN A 224 8.81 19.42 -3.73
C GLN A 224 10.03 18.64 -3.22
N GLY A 225 9.81 17.42 -2.70
CA GLY A 225 10.91 16.57 -2.23
C GLY A 225 11.90 16.20 -3.33
N LYS A 226 11.41 15.85 -4.50
CA LYS A 226 12.27 15.60 -5.69
C LYS A 226 13.07 16.86 -6.08
N ALA A 227 12.41 18.03 -6.09
CA ALA A 227 13.07 19.30 -6.41
C ALA A 227 14.17 19.67 -5.39
N ASN A 228 13.98 19.36 -4.11
CA ASN A 228 14.98 19.59 -3.06
C ASN A 228 16.33 18.89 -3.34
N VAL A 229 16.29 17.78 -4.07
CA VAL A 229 17.49 17.00 -4.46
C VAL A 229 17.83 17.14 -5.96
N GLY A 230 17.26 18.14 -6.65
CA GLY A 230 17.58 18.47 -8.03
C GLY A 230 16.99 17.50 -9.07
N ILE A 231 15.97 16.73 -8.72
CA ILE A 231 15.31 15.76 -9.61
C ILE A 231 13.91 16.28 -9.97
N VAL A 232 13.54 16.10 -11.25
CA VAL A 232 12.19 16.39 -11.71
C VAL A 232 11.29 15.19 -11.38
N ALA A 233 10.20 15.43 -10.64
CA ALA A 233 9.24 14.38 -10.30
C ALA A 233 8.48 13.88 -11.54
N SER A 234 8.28 12.56 -11.62
CA SER A 234 7.48 11.92 -12.66
C SER A 234 6.12 11.49 -12.12
N ARG A 235 5.03 11.82 -12.82
CA ARG A 235 3.69 11.31 -12.52
C ARG A 235 3.63 9.77 -12.56
N ALA A 236 4.53 9.13 -13.29
CA ALA A 236 4.66 7.68 -13.34
C ALA A 236 4.99 7.03 -11.99
N ASP A 237 5.57 7.80 -11.05
CA ASP A 237 5.95 7.33 -9.71
C ASP A 237 4.77 7.33 -8.72
N TRP A 238 3.68 8.04 -9.06
CA TRP A 238 2.55 8.23 -8.15
C TRP A 238 1.47 7.17 -8.37
N ARG A 239 1.14 6.43 -7.31
CA ARG A 239 0.04 5.47 -7.23
C ARG A 239 -1.15 6.09 -6.51
N VAL A 240 -2.33 5.88 -7.06
CA VAL A 240 -3.60 6.31 -6.47
C VAL A 240 -4.49 5.10 -6.27
N ALA A 241 -4.73 4.73 -5.01
CA ALA A 241 -5.61 3.62 -4.69
C ALA A 241 -7.08 4.07 -4.66
N ARG A 242 -7.96 3.21 -5.18
CA ARG A 242 -9.42 3.42 -5.18
C ARG A 242 -10.16 2.12 -4.93
N THR A 243 -11.23 2.22 -4.17
CA THR A 243 -12.17 1.13 -3.97
C THR A 243 -13.16 1.13 -5.13
N ILE A 244 -13.18 0.05 -5.92
CA ILE A 244 -13.95 -0.01 -7.16
C ILE A 244 -14.77 -1.31 -7.18
N MET A 245 -16.03 -1.20 -7.57
CA MET A 245 -16.89 -2.34 -7.90
C MET A 245 -17.48 -2.13 -9.29
N VAL A 246 -17.02 -2.90 -10.26
CA VAL A 246 -17.54 -2.86 -11.63
C VAL A 246 -18.27 -4.16 -11.98
N HIS A 247 -19.43 -4.03 -12.61
CA HIS A 247 -20.22 -5.17 -13.09
C HIS A 247 -20.90 -4.83 -14.42
N ASP A 248 -21.33 -5.86 -15.18
CA ASP A 248 -22.05 -5.68 -16.44
C ASP A 248 -23.39 -4.98 -16.23
N ASP A 249 -24.03 -5.22 -15.09
CA ASP A 249 -25.25 -4.56 -14.62
C ASP A 249 -24.91 -3.48 -13.57
N ASP A 250 -25.25 -2.24 -13.88
CA ASP A 250 -24.97 -1.05 -13.02
C ASP A 250 -25.63 -1.19 -11.65
N LYS A 251 -26.86 -1.73 -11.60
CA LYS A 251 -27.59 -1.92 -10.36
C LYS A 251 -26.89 -2.94 -9.46
N VAL A 252 -26.45 -4.07 -10.01
CA VAL A 252 -25.72 -5.10 -9.26
C VAL A 252 -24.43 -4.52 -8.67
N ALA A 253 -23.67 -3.74 -9.45
CA ALA A 253 -22.47 -3.10 -8.97
C ALA A 253 -22.74 -2.13 -7.81
N ARG A 254 -23.76 -1.28 -7.94
CA ARG A 254 -24.15 -0.31 -6.89
C ARG A 254 -24.67 -0.99 -5.64
N ASP A 255 -25.51 -1.99 -5.81
CA ASP A 255 -26.06 -2.73 -4.66
C ASP A 255 -24.93 -3.42 -3.89
N TYR A 256 -24.05 -4.15 -4.55
CA TYR A 256 -22.92 -4.83 -3.91
C TYR A 256 -21.87 -3.85 -3.37
N GLY A 257 -21.55 -2.79 -4.11
CA GLY A 257 -20.51 -1.82 -3.73
C GLY A 257 -20.94 -0.81 -2.66
N LYS A 258 -22.24 -0.46 -2.56
CA LYS A 258 -22.69 0.65 -1.73
C LYS A 258 -23.89 0.36 -0.85
N THR A 259 -24.97 -0.24 -1.36
CA THR A 259 -26.29 -0.18 -0.69
C THR A 259 -26.64 -1.43 0.11
N SER A 260 -26.16 -2.61 -0.27
CA SER A 260 -26.43 -3.85 0.47
C SER A 260 -25.80 -3.82 1.86
N GLU A 261 -26.57 -4.12 2.91
CA GLU A 261 -26.04 -4.25 4.28
C GLU A 261 -24.98 -5.36 4.43
N GLN A 262 -24.98 -6.33 3.51
CA GLN A 262 -24.03 -7.44 3.49
C GLN A 262 -22.79 -7.10 2.62
N SER A 263 -22.71 -5.88 2.08
CA SER A 263 -21.60 -5.42 1.27
C SER A 263 -20.27 -5.45 2.04
N PRO A 264 -19.21 -6.07 1.51
CA PRO A 264 -17.87 -6.01 2.10
C PRO A 264 -17.33 -4.56 2.11
N TYR A 265 -17.79 -3.71 1.20
CA TYR A 265 -17.41 -2.29 1.14
C TYR A 265 -18.00 -1.53 2.33
N ARG A 266 -19.26 -1.76 2.67
CA ARG A 266 -19.91 -1.18 3.88
C ARG A 266 -19.22 -1.69 5.15
N PHE A 267 -18.89 -2.97 5.21
CA PHE A 267 -18.18 -3.55 6.33
C PHE A 267 -16.80 -2.90 6.51
N TYR A 268 -16.03 -2.77 5.43
CA TYR A 268 -14.72 -2.13 5.44
C TYR A 268 -14.78 -0.68 5.94
N TYR A 269 -15.61 0.17 5.32
CA TYR A 269 -15.65 1.59 5.67
C TYR A 269 -16.28 1.85 7.04
N ARG A 270 -17.21 1.01 7.50
CA ARG A 270 -17.73 1.06 8.88
C ARG A 270 -16.63 0.77 9.89
N ASN A 271 -15.84 -0.28 9.68
CA ASN A 271 -14.72 -0.66 10.54
C ASN A 271 -13.62 0.41 10.54
N LEU A 272 -13.21 0.87 9.37
CA LEU A 272 -12.20 1.92 9.20
C LEU A 272 -12.65 3.24 9.84
N GLY A 273 -13.90 3.66 9.61
CA GLY A 273 -14.46 4.88 10.19
C GLY A 273 -14.44 4.85 11.72
N TYR A 274 -14.78 3.69 12.32
CA TYR A 274 -14.66 3.51 13.75
C TYR A 274 -13.22 3.62 14.26
N LYS A 275 -12.26 2.97 13.60
CA LYS A 275 -10.82 3.03 13.94
C LYS A 275 -10.28 4.45 13.84
N LEU A 276 -10.58 5.17 12.76
CA LEU A 276 -10.13 6.54 12.54
C LEU A 276 -10.72 7.50 13.57
N ARG A 277 -12.02 7.37 13.91
CA ARG A 277 -12.65 8.19 14.94
C ARG A 277 -12.06 7.93 16.32
N LYS A 278 -11.85 6.67 16.69
CA LYS A 278 -11.16 6.31 17.95
C LYS A 278 -9.75 6.93 18.02
N GLY A 279 -9.07 7.02 16.90
CA GLY A 279 -7.76 7.65 16.75
C GLY A 279 -7.80 9.17 16.55
N LYS A 280 -8.97 9.82 16.58
CA LYS A 280 -9.18 11.26 16.30
C LYS A 280 -8.63 11.67 14.93
N ARG A 281 -8.83 10.84 13.92
CA ARG A 281 -8.33 11.02 12.53
C ARG A 281 -9.45 11.02 11.49
N ASP A 282 -10.70 11.05 11.90
CA ASP A 282 -11.89 10.98 11.05
C ASP A 282 -12.19 12.28 10.27
N ALA A 283 -11.43 13.35 10.52
CA ALA A 283 -11.39 14.56 9.68
C ALA A 283 -11.11 14.27 8.18
N VAL A 284 -10.49 13.13 7.86
CA VAL A 284 -10.26 12.71 6.46
C VAL A 284 -11.57 12.44 5.70
N PHE A 285 -12.67 12.21 6.41
CA PHE A 285 -14.01 11.97 5.87
C PHE A 285 -14.90 13.22 5.86
N THR A 286 -14.33 14.40 6.08
CA THR A 286 -15.05 15.67 5.98
C THR A 286 -14.54 16.48 4.79
N LEU A 287 -15.41 17.29 4.18
CA LEU A 287 -15.03 18.11 3.03
C LEU A 287 -14.18 19.33 3.43
N ASP A 288 -14.30 19.80 4.67
CA ASP A 288 -13.57 20.93 5.23
C ASP A 288 -12.29 20.54 5.99
N GLY A 289 -12.06 19.22 6.18
CA GLY A 289 -10.91 18.70 6.93
C GLY A 289 -10.96 18.93 8.43
N GLN A 290 -12.13 19.32 8.97
CA GLN A 290 -12.32 19.51 10.40
C GLN A 290 -12.81 18.21 11.06
N THR A 291 -12.41 17.99 12.32
CA THR A 291 -12.90 16.85 13.08
C THR A 291 -14.40 17.01 13.32
N PRO A 292 -15.25 16.07 12.87
CA PRO A 292 -16.68 16.19 13.01
C PRO A 292 -17.12 15.89 14.46
N ASP A 293 -18.14 16.60 14.95
CA ASP A 293 -18.74 16.38 16.28
C ASP A 293 -19.37 14.98 16.40
N SER A 294 -19.95 14.49 15.31
CA SER A 294 -20.55 13.17 15.21
C SER A 294 -19.92 12.34 14.10
N PRO A 295 -20.01 11.00 14.10
CA PRO A 295 -19.52 10.19 12.99
C PRO A 295 -20.12 10.62 11.65
N VAL A 296 -19.29 10.73 10.62
CA VAL A 296 -19.78 10.97 9.26
C VAL A 296 -20.66 9.79 8.84
N PRO A 297 -21.84 10.02 8.25
CA PRO A 297 -22.72 8.94 7.79
C PRO A 297 -21.99 8.00 6.82
N LEU A 298 -22.18 6.69 6.99
CA LEU A 298 -21.50 5.70 6.18
C LEU A 298 -21.80 5.85 4.69
N ASP A 299 -23.06 6.20 4.35
CA ASP A 299 -23.47 6.37 2.96
C ASP A 299 -22.75 7.55 2.30
N ASP A 300 -22.52 8.64 3.03
CA ASP A 300 -21.75 9.79 2.53
C ASP A 300 -20.27 9.40 2.26
N ILE A 301 -19.69 8.58 3.15
CA ILE A 301 -18.33 8.05 2.96
C ILE A 301 -18.26 7.16 1.71
N LEU A 302 -19.22 6.25 1.55
CA LEU A 302 -19.27 5.35 0.39
C LEU A 302 -19.48 6.09 -0.92
N ASP A 303 -20.31 7.14 -0.90
CA ASP A 303 -20.56 7.94 -2.11
C ASP A 303 -19.32 8.67 -2.59
N GLN A 304 -18.46 9.10 -1.69
CA GLN A 304 -17.20 9.78 -2.02
C GLN A 304 -16.05 8.84 -2.39
N LEU A 305 -16.03 7.62 -1.84
CA LEU A 305 -14.83 6.76 -1.89
C LEU A 305 -15.00 5.49 -2.73
N VAL A 306 -16.23 5.06 -2.99
CA VAL A 306 -16.49 3.84 -3.76
C VAL A 306 -16.99 4.18 -5.15
N ILE A 307 -16.22 3.81 -6.15
CA ILE A 307 -16.64 3.87 -7.56
C ILE A 307 -17.37 2.55 -7.87
N ALA A 308 -18.70 2.59 -7.96
CA ALA A 308 -19.50 1.40 -8.21
C ALA A 308 -20.45 1.61 -9.37
N GLY A 309 -20.41 0.75 -10.39
CA GLY A 309 -21.28 0.85 -11.55
C GLY A 309 -20.89 -0.01 -12.74
N SER A 310 -21.50 0.28 -13.87
CA SER A 310 -21.17 -0.33 -15.17
C SER A 310 -19.75 0.04 -15.62
N VAL A 311 -19.22 -0.70 -16.59
CA VAL A 311 -17.91 -0.42 -17.21
C VAL A 311 -17.81 1.03 -17.69
N ASN A 312 -18.87 1.56 -18.35
CA ASN A 312 -18.85 2.96 -18.83
C ASN A 312 -18.76 3.94 -17.67
N HIS A 313 -19.56 3.75 -16.62
CA HIS A 313 -19.53 4.60 -15.44
C HIS A 313 -18.15 4.60 -14.77
N VAL A 314 -17.56 3.43 -14.57
CA VAL A 314 -16.24 3.30 -13.92
C VAL A 314 -15.14 3.94 -14.77
N VAL A 315 -15.18 3.79 -16.10
CA VAL A 315 -14.26 4.48 -17.02
C VAL A 315 -14.36 6.00 -16.86
N ASP A 316 -15.58 6.55 -16.87
CA ASP A 316 -15.82 8.00 -16.75
C ASP A 316 -15.30 8.55 -15.41
N GLU A 317 -15.56 7.84 -14.30
CA GLU A 317 -15.09 8.25 -12.98
C GLU A 317 -13.55 8.20 -12.85
N ILE A 318 -12.89 7.20 -13.43
CA ILE A 318 -11.42 7.13 -13.45
C ILE A 318 -10.84 8.29 -14.29
N LEU A 319 -11.44 8.61 -15.43
CA LEU A 319 -10.98 9.72 -16.28
C LEU A 319 -11.17 11.07 -15.58
N LYS A 320 -12.30 11.30 -14.92
CA LYS A 320 -12.55 12.50 -14.11
C LYS A 320 -11.51 12.63 -12.98
N LEU A 321 -11.22 11.53 -12.28
CA LEU A 321 -10.20 11.51 -11.24
C LEU A 321 -8.82 11.85 -11.82
N HIS A 322 -8.46 11.24 -12.93
CA HIS A 322 -7.18 11.48 -13.59
C HIS A 322 -7.01 12.94 -14.02
N GLU A 323 -8.04 13.53 -14.61
CA GLU A 323 -8.08 14.95 -14.99
C GLU A 323 -7.96 15.85 -13.75
N LYS A 324 -8.79 15.62 -12.73
CA LYS A 324 -8.81 16.39 -11.47
C LYS A 324 -7.44 16.42 -10.79
N LEU A 325 -6.69 15.34 -10.85
CA LEU A 325 -5.37 15.21 -10.22
C LEU A 325 -4.21 15.69 -11.13
N GLY A 326 -4.48 16.01 -12.39
CA GLY A 326 -3.47 16.35 -13.39
C GLY A 326 -2.60 15.14 -13.76
N GLY A 327 -3.15 13.93 -13.67
CA GLY A 327 -2.52 12.68 -14.01
C GLY A 327 -1.82 11.96 -12.85
N PHE A 328 -1.72 10.63 -12.97
CA PHE A 328 -0.95 9.73 -12.09
C PHE A 328 -0.55 8.47 -12.87
N GLY A 329 0.49 7.77 -12.40
CA GLY A 329 1.09 6.65 -13.15
C GLY A 329 0.34 5.35 -13.01
N GLU A 330 -0.36 5.16 -11.88
CA GLU A 330 -0.98 3.87 -11.57
C GLU A 330 -2.28 4.03 -10.79
N LEU A 331 -3.31 3.35 -11.26
CA LEU A 331 -4.53 3.12 -10.51
C LEU A 331 -4.38 1.82 -9.74
N VAL A 332 -4.48 1.90 -8.41
CA VAL A 332 -4.43 0.71 -7.55
C VAL A 332 -5.85 0.32 -7.14
N TYR A 333 -6.32 -0.79 -7.66
CA TYR A 333 -7.61 -1.38 -7.30
C TYR A 333 -7.55 -1.92 -5.87
N ALA A 334 -8.33 -1.37 -4.97
CA ALA A 334 -8.39 -1.84 -3.60
C ALA A 334 -9.37 -3.02 -3.49
N GLY A 335 -8.82 -4.20 -3.19
CA GLY A 335 -9.56 -5.44 -2.95
C GLY A 335 -10.08 -5.53 -1.52
N LEU A 336 -11.20 -6.23 -1.36
CA LEU A 336 -11.87 -6.48 -0.08
C LEU A 336 -12.26 -7.96 0.04
N ASP A 337 -12.92 -8.33 1.14
CA ASP A 337 -13.43 -9.68 1.35
C ASP A 337 -14.25 -10.18 0.15
N TRP A 338 -14.05 -11.42 -0.23
CA TRP A 338 -14.82 -12.07 -1.29
C TRP A 338 -16.14 -12.64 -0.73
N ALA A 339 -16.96 -11.77 -0.13
CA ALA A 339 -18.28 -12.16 0.38
C ALA A 339 -19.16 -12.79 -0.71
N ASP A 340 -19.03 -12.32 -1.95
CA ASP A 340 -19.50 -12.99 -3.17
C ASP A 340 -18.31 -13.17 -4.13
N PRO A 341 -17.69 -14.36 -4.18
CA PRO A 341 -16.53 -14.61 -5.02
C PRO A 341 -16.78 -14.42 -6.51
N ALA A 342 -18.02 -14.65 -6.99
CA ALA A 342 -18.35 -14.50 -8.40
C ALA A 342 -18.36 -13.00 -8.79
N LEU A 343 -18.98 -12.16 -7.98
CA LEU A 343 -19.03 -10.72 -8.20
C LEU A 343 -17.63 -10.09 -8.08
N SER A 344 -16.87 -10.43 -7.05
CA SER A 344 -15.52 -9.89 -6.84
C SER A 344 -14.58 -10.29 -7.99
N ARG A 345 -14.61 -11.56 -8.40
CA ARG A 345 -13.84 -12.04 -9.55
C ARG A 345 -14.25 -11.34 -10.84
N ARG A 346 -15.57 -11.18 -11.08
CA ARG A 346 -16.07 -10.49 -12.28
C ARG A 346 -15.60 -9.04 -12.33
N SER A 347 -15.62 -8.34 -11.19
CA SER A 347 -15.10 -6.96 -11.09
C SER A 347 -13.63 -6.88 -11.50
N MET A 348 -12.77 -7.76 -10.98
CA MET A 348 -11.34 -7.76 -11.34
C MET A 348 -11.12 -8.04 -12.84
N VAL A 349 -11.87 -8.97 -13.43
CA VAL A 349 -11.81 -9.28 -14.86
C VAL A 349 -12.22 -8.07 -15.69
N LEU A 350 -13.35 -7.43 -15.36
CA LEU A 350 -13.83 -6.26 -16.07
C LEU A 350 -12.86 -5.08 -15.98
N MET A 351 -12.22 -4.88 -14.81
CA MET A 351 -11.17 -3.85 -14.67
C MET A 351 -10.03 -4.08 -15.65
N ALA A 352 -9.51 -5.31 -15.71
CA ALA A 352 -8.36 -5.62 -16.56
C ALA A 352 -8.70 -5.62 -18.06
N GLU A 353 -9.83 -6.26 -18.44
CA GLU A 353 -10.14 -6.53 -19.84
C GLU A 353 -10.95 -5.44 -20.55
N GLN A 354 -11.72 -4.64 -19.79
CA GLN A 354 -12.60 -3.63 -20.39
C GLN A 354 -12.36 -2.21 -19.89
N VAL A 355 -12.22 -2.00 -18.58
CA VAL A 355 -12.08 -0.64 -18.03
C VAL A 355 -10.72 -0.06 -18.39
N MET A 356 -9.64 -0.71 -18.00
CA MET A 356 -8.30 -0.16 -18.20
C MET A 356 -7.89 0.03 -19.65
N PRO A 357 -8.22 -0.87 -20.60
CA PRO A 357 -7.97 -0.61 -22.01
C PRO A 357 -8.66 0.65 -22.53
N ARG A 358 -9.92 0.89 -22.14
CA ARG A 358 -10.67 2.10 -22.55
C ARG A 358 -10.10 3.36 -21.91
N VAL A 359 -9.73 3.32 -20.63
CA VAL A 359 -9.06 4.42 -19.94
C VAL A 359 -7.74 4.77 -20.63
N ARG A 360 -6.89 3.78 -20.93
CA ARG A 360 -5.62 3.99 -21.65
C ARG A 360 -5.86 4.61 -23.02
N GLN A 361 -6.82 4.08 -23.78
CA GLN A 361 -7.20 4.62 -25.09
C GLN A 361 -7.64 6.09 -25.00
N ALA A 362 -8.51 6.43 -24.03
CA ALA A 362 -8.98 7.80 -23.84
C ALA A 362 -7.84 8.77 -23.45
N LEU A 363 -6.82 8.29 -22.75
CA LEU A 363 -5.63 9.06 -22.37
C LEU A 363 -4.52 9.05 -23.43
N GLY A 364 -4.71 8.41 -24.59
CA GLY A 364 -3.69 8.31 -25.64
C GLY A 364 -2.47 7.46 -25.23
N LEU A 365 -2.63 6.55 -24.29
CA LEU A 365 -1.55 5.69 -23.79
C LEU A 365 -1.55 4.34 -24.53
N PRO A 366 -0.37 3.66 -24.64
CA PRO A 366 -0.31 2.31 -25.19
C PRO A 366 -1.25 1.35 -24.47
N SER A 367 -1.83 0.43 -25.23
CA SER A 367 -2.70 -0.65 -24.73
C SER A 367 -1.96 -1.61 -23.81
#